data_ddd554b2a3a1127c4d568c93a1a25d93
#
_entry.id   ddd554b2a3a1127c4d568c93a1a25d93
#
_cell.length_a   1.000
_cell.length_b   1.000
_cell.length_c   1.000
_cell.angle_alpha   90.00
_cell.angle_beta   90.00
_cell.angle_gamma   90.00
#
_symmetry.space_group_name_H-M   'P 1'
#
loop_
_entity.id
_entity.type
_entity.pdbx_description
1 polymer ?
#
loop_
_entity_poly.entity_id
_entity_poly.type
_entity_poly.pdbx_seq_one_letter_code
_entity_poly.pdbx_strand_id
1 'polypeptide(L)'
;MVATPWGRPTFVQGGPHRVLRPSGCHGVDRVAEGRDWPRRCTVSDGIEPVLADLADLADFEGCATLDAVEHLLSRFIAYPSAYARHAHTLWLAHTWRMDAWESTPRLAFMSAEKGSGKTRALEVSQNLVPRGVRVSQASTGYILAKISDEPPATLFYDEIDTVYGSRARGNEDLRALLNAGHRRGATAGRGSWDNGTLEGQDYPAYCAVALAGLGKLPETVADRAVVVHMK
;
A
#
# COMPACT_ATOMS: atom_id res chain seq x y z
N MET A 1 35.50 -3.41 6.04
CA MET A 1 34.74 -2.39 5.30
C MET A 1 34.09 -3.08 4.12
N VAL A 2 32.83 -3.44 4.25
CA VAL A 2 32.05 -4.06 3.16
C VAL A 2 31.09 -2.98 2.68
N ALA A 3 31.24 -2.57 1.41
CA ALA A 3 30.40 -1.54 0.80
C ALA A 3 28.96 -2.04 0.66
N THR A 4 28.01 -1.25 1.14
CA THR A 4 26.59 -1.49 0.94
C THR A 4 26.19 -1.16 -0.50
N PRO A 5 25.32 -1.94 -1.16
CA PRO A 5 24.98 -1.76 -2.58
C PRO A 5 23.99 -0.62 -2.87
N TRP A 6 23.74 0.27 -1.92
CA TRP A 6 22.80 1.37 -2.08
C TRP A 6 23.51 2.72 -2.02
N GLY A 7 24.18 3.08 -3.14
CA GLY A 7 24.71 4.43 -3.32
C GLY A 7 23.58 5.44 -3.44
N ARG A 8 23.58 6.49 -2.63
CA ARG A 8 22.68 7.64 -2.77
C ARG A 8 22.94 8.31 -4.12
N PRO A 9 21.92 8.56 -4.94
CA PRO A 9 22.10 9.41 -6.10
C PRO A 9 22.33 10.86 -5.63
N THR A 10 23.52 11.41 -5.94
CA THR A 10 23.80 12.84 -5.80
C THR A 10 22.97 13.59 -6.84
N PHE A 11 22.09 14.47 -6.37
CA PHE A 11 21.36 15.39 -7.21
C PHE A 11 22.33 16.42 -7.82
N VAL A 12 22.57 16.32 -9.12
CA VAL A 12 23.20 17.39 -9.90
C VAL A 12 22.09 18.36 -10.28
N GLN A 13 22.20 19.61 -9.82
CA GLN A 13 21.35 20.71 -10.27
C GLN A 13 21.62 20.96 -11.76
N GLY A 14 20.68 20.59 -12.60
CA GLY A 14 20.68 20.85 -14.04
C GLY A 14 19.42 21.62 -14.43
N GLY A 15 19.61 22.70 -15.15
CA GLY A 15 18.78 23.79 -15.63
C GLY A 15 17.32 23.52 -16.08
N PRO A 16 16.59 24.55 -16.54
CA PRO A 16 15.14 24.55 -16.62
C PRO A 16 14.61 23.52 -17.61
N HIS A 17 13.86 22.55 -17.12
CA HIS A 17 13.14 21.61 -17.96
C HIS A 17 12.07 22.34 -18.77
N ARG A 18 12.27 22.37 -20.06
CA ARG A 18 11.32 22.83 -21.07
C ARG A 18 10.12 21.88 -21.03
N VAL A 19 9.02 22.34 -20.42
CA VAL A 19 7.73 21.65 -20.49
C VAL A 19 7.27 21.68 -21.95
N LEU A 20 7.34 20.55 -22.63
CA LEU A 20 6.67 20.37 -23.93
C LEU A 20 5.16 20.37 -23.70
N ARG A 21 4.52 21.46 -24.07
CA ARG A 21 3.06 21.54 -24.17
C ARG A 21 2.64 20.81 -25.44
N PRO A 22 1.68 19.88 -25.40
CA PRO A 22 1.09 19.34 -26.63
C PRO A 22 0.33 20.49 -27.33
N SER A 23 0.74 20.76 -28.54
CA SER A 23 0.05 21.67 -29.46
C SER A 23 -1.25 21.02 -29.91
N GLY A 24 -2.40 21.51 -29.45
CA GLY A 24 -3.66 21.10 -30.01
C GLY A 24 -4.88 21.14 -29.07
N CYS A 25 -5.01 22.17 -28.24
CA CYS A 25 -6.32 22.53 -27.67
C CYS A 25 -6.45 24.04 -27.69
N HIS A 26 -6.96 24.60 -28.79
CA HIS A 26 -7.45 25.97 -28.83
C HIS A 26 -8.90 25.99 -28.38
N GLY A 27 -9.17 26.83 -27.40
CA GLY A 27 -10.49 27.40 -27.17
C GLY A 27 -11.30 26.79 -26.05
N VAL A 28 -11.10 27.28 -24.84
CA VAL A 28 -12.21 27.38 -23.87
C VAL A 28 -12.13 28.75 -23.20
N ASP A 29 -12.80 29.75 -23.81
CA ASP A 29 -13.29 30.92 -23.11
C ASP A 29 -14.78 30.74 -22.83
N ARG A 30 -15.15 31.11 -21.60
CA ARG A 30 -16.50 31.34 -21.04
C ARG A 30 -17.14 30.21 -20.27
N VAL A 31 -17.07 30.41 -18.97
CA VAL A 31 -18.01 29.93 -17.96
C VAL A 31 -19.44 30.31 -18.36
N ALA A 32 -20.28 29.30 -18.58
CA ALA A 32 -21.73 29.44 -18.61
C ALA A 32 -22.32 28.32 -17.74
N GLU A 33 -23.14 28.77 -16.79
CA GLU A 33 -23.94 27.96 -15.89
C GLU A 33 -24.86 27.00 -16.67
N GLY A 34 -24.79 25.71 -16.40
CA GLY A 34 -25.65 24.70 -16.97
C GLY A 34 -24.95 23.36 -16.93
N ARG A 35 -25.40 22.49 -16.05
CA ARG A 35 -24.88 21.11 -15.91
C ARG A 35 -25.06 20.33 -17.21
N ASP A 36 -24.09 20.44 -18.12
CA ASP A 36 -23.86 19.44 -19.15
C ASP A 36 -22.44 18.94 -19.00
N TRP A 37 -22.34 17.74 -18.44
CA TRP A 37 -21.13 16.97 -18.41
C TRP A 37 -20.68 16.73 -19.87
N PRO A 38 -19.46 17.12 -20.29
CA PRO A 38 -19.03 16.97 -21.67
C PRO A 38 -19.18 15.51 -22.07
N ARG A 39 -19.91 15.33 -23.18
CA ARG A 39 -20.07 14.03 -23.84
C ARG A 39 -18.69 13.40 -23.98
N ARG A 40 -18.61 12.12 -23.60
CA ARG A 40 -17.44 11.26 -23.67
C ARG A 40 -16.53 11.68 -24.82
N CYS A 41 -15.32 12.13 -24.52
CA CYS A 41 -14.20 11.92 -25.42
C CYS A 41 -14.18 10.42 -25.66
N THR A 42 -14.43 10.00 -26.88
CA THR A 42 -14.24 8.61 -27.26
C THR A 42 -12.76 8.34 -27.08
N VAL A 43 -12.47 7.33 -26.30
CA VAL A 43 -11.13 6.91 -25.86
C VAL A 43 -10.21 6.56 -27.06
N SER A 44 -10.71 6.60 -28.30
CA SER A 44 -10.00 6.23 -29.52
C SER A 44 -9.03 7.28 -30.07
N ASP A 45 -9.24 8.59 -29.82
CA ASP A 45 -8.51 9.61 -30.59
C ASP A 45 -7.23 10.14 -29.94
N GLY A 46 -6.84 9.65 -28.76
CA GLY A 46 -5.66 10.09 -28.05
C GLY A 46 -4.82 9.00 -27.38
N ILE A 47 -5.22 7.74 -27.50
CA ILE A 47 -4.56 6.62 -26.84
C ILE A 47 -3.47 5.97 -27.70
N GLU A 48 -3.59 6.02 -29.04
CA GLU A 48 -2.59 5.40 -29.92
C GLU A 48 -1.15 5.90 -29.69
N PRO A 49 -0.86 7.20 -29.55
CA PRO A 49 0.50 7.63 -29.23
C PRO A 49 0.94 7.23 -27.81
N VAL A 50 0.01 7.21 -26.85
CA VAL A 50 0.32 6.77 -25.49
C VAL A 50 0.54 5.26 -25.43
N LEU A 51 -0.18 4.48 -26.24
CA LEU A 51 0.03 3.04 -26.37
C LEU A 51 1.31 2.71 -27.14
N ALA A 52 1.73 3.53 -28.10
CA ALA A 52 3.04 3.39 -28.77
C ALA A 52 4.17 3.66 -27.78
N ASP A 53 4.10 4.75 -26.99
CA ASP A 53 5.07 5.04 -25.93
C ASP A 53 5.09 3.95 -24.85
N LEU A 54 3.93 3.33 -24.55
CA LEU A 54 3.84 2.19 -23.62
C LEU A 54 4.35 0.88 -24.26
N ALA A 55 4.25 0.71 -25.58
CA ALA A 55 4.81 -0.44 -26.29
C ALA A 55 6.34 -0.41 -26.27
N ASP A 56 6.96 0.78 -26.40
CA ASP A 56 8.40 0.96 -26.21
C ASP A 56 8.85 0.72 -24.76
N LEU A 57 7.94 0.86 -23.78
CA LEU A 57 8.15 0.50 -22.38
C LEU A 57 7.88 -0.99 -22.10
N ALA A 58 7.28 -1.74 -23.03
CA ALA A 58 6.99 -3.17 -22.87
C ALA A 58 8.25 -4.06 -22.86
N ASP A 59 9.38 -3.55 -23.36
CA ASP A 59 10.71 -4.17 -23.18
C ASP A 59 11.29 -3.99 -21.77
N PHE A 60 10.53 -3.37 -20.85
CA PHE A 60 10.98 -3.19 -19.48
C PHE A 60 10.83 -4.52 -18.71
N GLU A 61 11.94 -5.00 -18.16
CA GLU A 61 12.00 -6.15 -17.23
C GLU A 61 10.93 -6.06 -16.10
N GLY A 62 10.47 -4.85 -15.78
CA GLY A 62 9.41 -4.58 -14.81
C GLY A 62 8.04 -5.15 -15.16
N CYS A 63 7.63 -5.10 -16.43
CA CYS A 63 6.33 -5.67 -16.86
C CYS A 63 6.35 -7.19 -16.72
N ALA A 64 7.42 -7.83 -17.21
CA ALA A 64 7.58 -9.28 -17.10
C ALA A 64 7.62 -9.75 -15.63
N THR A 65 8.22 -8.96 -14.75
CA THR A 65 8.25 -9.25 -13.31
C THR A 65 6.84 -9.17 -12.69
N LEU A 66 6.06 -8.13 -13.01
CA LEU A 66 4.68 -7.99 -12.50
C LEU A 66 3.77 -9.10 -13.04
N ASP A 67 3.91 -9.46 -14.31
CA ASP A 67 3.17 -10.57 -14.92
C ASP A 67 3.51 -11.91 -14.26
N ALA A 68 4.79 -12.15 -13.96
CA ALA A 68 5.23 -13.35 -13.23
C ALA A 68 4.66 -13.40 -11.81
N VAL A 69 4.65 -12.26 -11.10
CA VAL A 69 4.04 -12.15 -9.76
C VAL A 69 2.54 -12.41 -9.83
N GLU A 70 1.83 -11.79 -10.79
CA GLU A 70 0.40 -11.99 -10.99
C GLU A 70 0.06 -13.44 -11.32
N HIS A 71 0.86 -14.08 -12.19
CA HIS A 71 0.72 -15.48 -12.51
C HIS A 71 0.94 -16.37 -11.28
N LEU A 72 1.97 -16.11 -10.49
CA LEU A 72 2.23 -16.83 -9.23
C LEU A 72 1.05 -16.71 -8.28
N LEU A 73 0.55 -15.48 -8.05
CA LEU A 73 -0.59 -15.22 -7.17
C LEU A 73 -1.82 -16.00 -7.61
N SER A 74 -2.12 -16.03 -8.91
CA SER A 74 -3.29 -16.70 -9.47
C SER A 74 -3.27 -18.22 -9.30
N ARG A 75 -2.10 -18.81 -9.07
CA ARG A 75 -1.96 -20.25 -8.79
C ARG A 75 -2.36 -20.64 -7.37
N PHE A 76 -2.28 -19.70 -6.43
CA PHE A 76 -2.46 -19.99 -4.99
C PHE A 76 -3.66 -19.27 -4.37
N ILE A 77 -4.19 -18.25 -5.04
CA ILE A 77 -5.25 -17.38 -4.49
C ILE A 77 -6.41 -17.31 -5.49
N ALA A 78 -7.61 -17.68 -5.03
CA ALA A 78 -8.83 -17.50 -5.80
C ALA A 78 -9.35 -16.06 -5.61
N TYR A 79 -9.21 -15.23 -6.62
CA TYR A 79 -9.66 -13.83 -6.58
C TYR A 79 -11.12 -13.68 -7.01
N PRO A 80 -11.87 -12.72 -6.42
CA PRO A 80 -13.24 -12.42 -6.83
C PRO A 80 -13.31 -11.79 -8.24
N SER A 81 -12.22 -11.16 -8.71
CA SER A 81 -12.12 -10.54 -10.03
C SER A 81 -10.66 -10.35 -10.46
N ALA A 82 -10.43 -10.12 -11.76
CA ALA A 82 -9.12 -9.74 -12.28
C ALA A 82 -8.62 -8.43 -11.65
N TYR A 83 -9.50 -7.46 -11.43
CA TYR A 83 -9.14 -6.19 -10.79
C TYR A 83 -8.61 -6.36 -9.36
N ALA A 84 -9.19 -7.26 -8.57
CA ALA A 84 -8.69 -7.57 -7.24
C ALA A 84 -7.28 -8.19 -7.29
N ARG A 85 -7.00 -9.03 -8.28
CA ARG A 85 -5.67 -9.61 -8.51
C ARG A 85 -4.67 -8.54 -8.92
N HIS A 86 -5.01 -7.69 -9.89
CA HIS A 86 -4.16 -6.57 -10.33
C HIS A 86 -3.86 -5.62 -9.15
N ALA A 87 -4.88 -5.24 -8.38
CA ALA A 87 -4.70 -4.37 -7.22
C ALA A 87 -3.76 -4.99 -6.17
N HIS A 88 -3.84 -6.29 -5.93
CA HIS A 88 -2.91 -7.01 -5.05
C HIS A 88 -1.49 -7.00 -5.62
N THR A 89 -1.31 -7.32 -6.90
CA THR A 89 0.01 -7.29 -7.57
C THR A 89 0.66 -5.92 -7.47
N LEU A 90 -0.09 -4.86 -7.76
CA LEU A 90 0.39 -3.47 -7.66
C LEU A 90 0.70 -3.09 -6.21
N TRP A 91 -0.08 -3.57 -5.23
CA TRP A 91 0.21 -3.33 -3.82
C TRP A 91 1.52 -4.00 -3.40
N LEU A 92 1.80 -5.21 -3.87
CA LEU A 92 3.09 -5.87 -3.62
C LEU A 92 4.25 -5.05 -4.20
N ALA A 93 4.14 -4.60 -5.44
CA ALA A 93 5.15 -3.74 -6.06
C ALA A 93 5.35 -2.43 -5.29
N HIS A 94 4.25 -1.81 -4.79
CA HIS A 94 4.29 -0.61 -3.96
C HIS A 94 5.16 -0.81 -2.69
N THR A 95 5.13 -1.99 -2.07
CA THR A 95 5.90 -2.26 -0.85
C THR A 95 7.42 -2.20 -1.06
N TRP A 96 7.91 -2.42 -2.28
CA TRP A 96 9.33 -2.35 -2.63
C TRP A 96 9.85 -0.92 -2.79
N ARG A 97 8.94 0.05 -2.88
CA ARG A 97 9.26 1.46 -3.08
C ARG A 97 8.59 2.36 -2.04
N MET A 98 8.55 1.88 -0.79
CA MET A 98 7.99 2.64 0.33
C MET A 98 8.65 4.02 0.52
N ASP A 99 9.90 4.14 0.09
CA ASP A 99 10.67 5.38 0.06
C ASP A 99 10.14 6.44 -0.92
N ALA A 100 9.42 6.01 -1.95
CA ALA A 100 8.88 6.90 -2.98
C ALA A 100 7.49 7.49 -2.66
N TRP A 101 6.81 6.98 -1.62
CA TRP A 101 5.42 7.32 -1.34
C TRP A 101 5.23 8.11 -0.06
N GLU A 102 4.36 9.12 -0.09
CA GLU A 102 3.95 9.87 1.10
C GLU A 102 2.87 9.15 1.92
N SER A 103 2.17 8.23 1.30
CA SER A 103 1.16 7.39 1.95
C SER A 103 1.13 6.00 1.35
N THR A 104 0.74 5.03 2.17
CA THR A 104 0.60 3.63 1.77
C THR A 104 -0.83 3.13 2.03
N PRO A 105 -1.51 2.58 1.00
CA PRO A 105 -2.80 1.97 1.21
C PRO A 105 -2.65 0.67 2.02
N ARG A 106 -3.65 0.35 2.83
CA ARG A 106 -3.76 -0.98 3.44
C ARG A 106 -4.28 -1.96 2.38
N LEU A 107 -3.83 -3.21 2.43
CA LEU A 107 -4.45 -4.31 1.69
C LEU A 107 -5.29 -5.12 2.66
N ALA A 108 -6.53 -5.44 2.32
CA ALA A 108 -7.40 -6.17 3.23
C ALA A 108 -8.13 -7.33 2.54
N PHE A 109 -7.87 -8.54 2.99
CA PHE A 109 -8.59 -9.74 2.58
C PHE A 109 -9.73 -10.02 3.56
N MET A 110 -10.95 -9.76 3.16
CA MET A 110 -12.13 -9.87 4.01
C MET A 110 -13.11 -10.90 3.47
N SER A 111 -13.79 -11.62 4.36
CA SER A 111 -14.88 -12.51 3.97
C SER A 111 -15.92 -12.64 5.09
N ALA A 112 -17.11 -13.10 4.75
CA ALA A 112 -18.13 -13.43 5.74
C ALA A 112 -17.82 -14.76 6.46
N GLU A 113 -17.09 -15.67 5.81
CA GLU A 113 -16.93 -17.05 6.27
C GLU A 113 -15.44 -17.40 6.49
N LYS A 114 -15.22 -18.42 7.32
CA LYS A 114 -13.92 -19.06 7.50
C LYS A 114 -13.59 -19.93 6.28
N GLY A 115 -12.29 -20.20 6.06
CA GLY A 115 -11.87 -21.12 4.99
C GLY A 115 -11.82 -20.51 3.59
N SER A 116 -12.08 -19.21 3.43
CA SER A 116 -12.09 -18.50 2.14
C SER A 116 -10.68 -18.18 1.56
N GLY A 117 -9.60 -18.69 2.14
CA GLY A 117 -8.24 -18.50 1.62
C GLY A 117 -7.51 -17.22 2.03
N LYS A 118 -8.08 -16.42 2.95
CA LYS A 118 -7.44 -15.18 3.45
C LYS A 118 -6.04 -15.37 4.01
N THR A 119 -5.88 -16.34 4.91
CA THR A 119 -4.58 -16.69 5.50
C THR A 119 -3.59 -17.12 4.43
N ARG A 120 -4.03 -17.91 3.43
CA ARG A 120 -3.19 -18.29 2.30
C ARG A 120 -2.76 -17.08 1.48
N ALA A 121 -3.64 -16.11 1.27
CA ALA A 121 -3.28 -14.87 0.58
C ALA A 121 -2.18 -14.11 1.34
N LEU A 122 -2.26 -13.99 2.67
CA LEU A 122 -1.19 -13.39 3.48
C LEU A 122 0.12 -14.19 3.41
N GLU A 123 0.06 -15.52 3.47
CA GLU A 123 1.24 -16.40 3.42
C GLU A 123 2.01 -16.26 2.11
N VAL A 124 1.31 -16.27 0.99
CA VAL A 124 1.94 -16.10 -0.33
C VAL A 124 2.53 -14.70 -0.46
N SER A 125 1.78 -13.67 -0.05
CA SER A 125 2.20 -12.28 -0.13
C SER A 125 3.43 -11.98 0.71
N GLN A 126 3.54 -12.57 1.89
CA GLN A 126 4.67 -12.36 2.80
C GLN A 126 6.03 -12.67 2.14
N ASN A 127 6.07 -13.63 1.23
CA ASN A 127 7.30 -14.03 0.54
C ASN A 127 7.62 -13.14 -0.68
N LEU A 128 6.73 -12.22 -1.04
CA LEU A 128 6.84 -11.36 -2.22
C LEU A 128 7.11 -9.89 -1.87
N VAL A 129 7.36 -9.59 -0.61
CA VAL A 129 7.62 -8.23 -0.12
C VAL A 129 8.95 -8.14 0.61
N PRO A 130 9.58 -6.96 0.70
CA PRO A 130 10.74 -6.78 1.56
C PRO A 130 10.33 -6.93 3.03
N ARG A 131 11.09 -7.73 3.79
CA ARG A 131 10.91 -7.89 5.25
C ARG A 131 9.46 -8.17 5.69
N GLY A 132 8.79 -9.14 5.06
CA GLY A 132 7.45 -9.57 5.43
C GLY A 132 7.41 -10.17 6.85
N VAL A 133 6.62 -9.57 7.75
CA VAL A 133 6.43 -10.05 9.13
C VAL A 133 4.95 -10.37 9.33
N ARG A 134 4.65 -11.65 9.58
CA ARG A 134 3.29 -12.08 9.89
C ARG A 134 3.05 -12.06 11.39
N VAL A 135 1.92 -11.50 11.77
CA VAL A 135 1.46 -11.42 13.16
C VAL A 135 -0.01 -11.80 13.24
N SER A 136 -0.37 -12.56 14.25
CA SER A 136 -1.76 -12.87 14.60
C SER A 136 -2.12 -12.31 15.98
N GLN A 137 -1.17 -12.41 16.91
CA GLN A 137 -1.26 -11.85 18.25
C GLN A 137 0.10 -11.28 18.62
N ALA A 138 0.23 -9.96 18.59
CA ALA A 138 1.48 -9.30 18.90
C ALA A 138 1.23 -8.06 19.76
N SER A 139 2.12 -7.82 20.72
CA SER A 139 2.09 -6.57 21.45
C SER A 139 2.48 -5.40 20.54
N THR A 140 1.94 -4.22 20.83
CA THR A 140 2.29 -3.00 20.09
C THR A 140 3.79 -2.73 20.11
N GLY A 141 4.47 -3.02 21.24
CA GLY A 141 5.92 -2.89 21.36
C GLY A 141 6.69 -3.79 20.39
N TYR A 142 6.25 -5.04 20.20
CA TYR A 142 6.86 -5.95 19.22
C TYR A 142 6.69 -5.41 17.78
N ILE A 143 5.48 -4.93 17.44
CA ILE A 143 5.22 -4.36 16.13
C ILE A 143 6.07 -3.12 15.89
N LEU A 144 6.14 -2.20 16.85
CA LEU A 144 6.98 -1.00 16.76
C LEU A 144 8.45 -1.35 16.53
N ALA A 145 8.99 -2.32 17.27
CA ALA A 145 10.37 -2.78 17.06
C ALA A 145 10.61 -3.30 15.63
N LYS A 146 9.61 -3.97 15.01
CA LYS A 146 9.73 -4.48 13.64
C LYS A 146 9.63 -3.42 12.55
N ILE A 147 8.82 -2.38 12.76
CA ILE A 147 8.62 -1.31 11.77
C ILE A 147 9.60 -0.15 11.91
N SER A 148 10.27 -0.03 13.08
CA SER A 148 11.27 1.03 13.31
C SER A 148 12.61 0.78 12.64
N ASP A 149 12.84 -0.43 12.14
CA ASP A 149 14.05 -0.76 11.35
C ASP A 149 13.96 -0.13 9.94
N GLU A 150 15.11 0.10 9.30
CA GLU A 150 15.20 0.55 7.91
C GLU A 150 15.74 -0.56 7.00
N PRO A 151 15.06 -0.86 5.90
CA PRO A 151 13.70 -0.44 5.52
C PRO A 151 12.63 -1.01 6.48
N PRO A 152 11.47 -0.33 6.65
CA PRO A 152 10.43 -0.78 7.55
C PRO A 152 9.87 -2.15 7.11
N ALA A 153 9.47 -2.97 8.09
CA ALA A 153 8.85 -4.25 7.79
C ALA A 153 7.46 -4.05 7.18
N THR A 154 7.11 -4.92 6.23
CA THR A 154 5.72 -5.06 5.76
C THR A 154 4.98 -6.00 6.70
N LEU A 155 3.91 -5.52 7.34
CA LEU A 155 3.14 -6.29 8.30
C LEU A 155 2.01 -7.06 7.62
N PHE A 156 1.87 -8.34 7.99
CA PHE A 156 0.75 -9.21 7.60
C PHE A 156 -0.01 -9.59 8.85
N TYR A 157 -1.16 -8.92 9.08
CA TYR A 157 -1.97 -9.13 10.28
C TYR A 157 -3.15 -10.06 9.99
N ASP A 158 -3.08 -11.28 10.53
CA ASP A 158 -4.17 -12.25 10.46
C ASP A 158 -5.15 -12.03 11.62
N GLU A 159 -6.43 -12.36 11.42
CA GLU A 159 -7.49 -12.21 12.42
C GLU A 159 -7.68 -10.76 12.92
N ILE A 160 -7.70 -9.79 12.00
CA ILE A 160 -7.85 -8.36 12.35
C ILE A 160 -9.14 -8.06 13.10
N ASP A 161 -10.15 -8.92 13.00
CA ASP A 161 -11.38 -8.87 13.78
C ASP A 161 -11.16 -9.02 15.28
N THR A 162 -10.04 -9.61 15.73
CA THR A 162 -9.64 -9.61 17.13
C THR A 162 -9.20 -8.23 17.63
N VAL A 163 -8.75 -7.37 16.73
CA VAL A 163 -8.32 -5.99 17.04
C VAL A 163 -9.50 -5.02 16.99
N TYR A 164 -10.39 -5.16 16.03
CA TYR A 164 -11.50 -4.22 15.78
C TYR A 164 -12.88 -4.76 16.17
N GLY A 165 -13.01 -6.04 16.47
CA GLY A 165 -14.28 -6.65 16.85
C GLY A 165 -14.79 -6.22 18.22
N SER A 166 -16.02 -6.61 18.55
CA SER A 166 -16.69 -6.29 19.83
C SER A 166 -15.95 -6.84 21.07
N ARG A 167 -15.08 -7.82 20.89
CA ARG A 167 -14.25 -8.42 21.95
C ARG A 167 -12.86 -7.80 22.09
N ALA A 168 -12.55 -6.79 21.29
CA ALA A 168 -11.22 -6.20 21.16
C ALA A 168 -10.90 -5.17 22.27
N ARG A 169 -11.02 -5.55 23.53
CA ARG A 169 -10.60 -4.70 24.65
C ARG A 169 -9.08 -4.69 24.78
N GLY A 170 -8.50 -3.49 24.99
CA GLY A 170 -7.06 -3.33 25.25
C GLY A 170 -6.17 -3.24 24.00
N ASN A 171 -6.75 -3.05 22.81
CA ASN A 171 -6.00 -2.93 21.55
C ASN A 171 -5.98 -1.49 20.99
N GLU A 172 -6.28 -0.48 21.82
CA GLU A 172 -6.36 0.93 21.41
C GLU A 172 -5.04 1.42 20.80
N ASP A 173 -3.93 1.09 21.42
CA ASP A 173 -2.59 1.45 20.93
C ASP A 173 -2.30 0.85 19.54
N LEU A 174 -2.67 -0.41 19.34
CA LEU A 174 -2.50 -1.09 18.07
C LEU A 174 -3.38 -0.48 16.98
N ARG A 175 -4.63 -0.13 17.32
CA ARG A 175 -5.53 0.59 16.41
C ARG A 175 -4.98 1.95 16.04
N ALA A 176 -4.47 2.71 17.01
CA ALA A 176 -3.86 4.01 16.77
C ALA A 176 -2.65 3.88 15.84
N LEU A 177 -1.78 2.89 16.06
CA LEU A 177 -0.63 2.60 15.23
C LEU A 177 -1.04 2.24 13.78
N LEU A 178 -2.00 1.32 13.61
CA LEU A 178 -2.50 0.92 12.29
C LEU A 178 -3.17 2.08 11.55
N ASN A 179 -3.84 2.97 12.28
CA ASN A 179 -4.47 4.16 11.70
C ASN A 179 -3.44 5.24 11.32
N ALA A 180 -2.43 5.51 12.15
CA ALA A 180 -1.44 6.54 11.88
C ALA A 180 -0.42 6.12 10.82
N GLY A 181 0.01 4.86 10.85
CA GLY A 181 1.15 4.35 10.07
C GLY A 181 0.94 4.28 8.55
N HIS A 182 -0.15 4.82 8.00
CA HIS A 182 -0.34 4.93 6.55
C HIS A 182 0.35 6.15 5.95
N ARG A 183 0.78 7.12 6.75
CA ARG A 183 1.46 8.34 6.30
C ARG A 183 2.93 8.33 6.68
N ARG A 184 3.77 8.78 5.75
CA ARG A 184 5.19 9.01 6.00
C ARG A 184 5.36 10.07 7.09
N GLY A 185 6.35 9.86 7.97
CA GLY A 185 6.60 10.75 9.11
C GLY A 185 5.65 10.55 10.29
N ALA A 186 4.67 9.62 10.18
CA ALA A 186 3.86 9.27 11.33
C ALA A 186 4.70 8.58 12.41
N THR A 187 4.50 9.00 13.66
CA THR A 187 5.13 8.40 14.84
C THR A 187 4.08 7.82 15.77
N ALA A 188 4.50 6.84 16.57
CA ALA A 188 3.73 6.32 17.70
C ALA A 188 4.51 6.61 18.99
N GLY A 189 3.93 7.45 19.84
CA GLY A 189 4.50 7.80 21.14
C GLY A 189 4.33 6.67 22.15
N ARG A 190 5.38 6.39 22.92
CA ARG A 190 5.35 5.49 24.06
C ARG A 190 5.91 6.19 25.28
N GLY A 191 5.13 6.19 26.37
CA GLY A 191 5.59 6.61 27.67
C GLY A 191 6.14 5.43 28.47
N SER A 192 7.32 5.57 29.05
CA SER A 192 7.89 4.64 30.01
C SER A 192 8.31 5.39 31.28
N TRP A 193 8.18 4.72 32.41
CA TRP A 193 8.73 5.24 33.67
C TRP A 193 10.14 4.71 33.84
N ASP A 194 11.10 5.62 33.83
CA ASP A 194 12.49 5.30 34.23
C ASP A 194 12.89 6.11 35.45
N ASN A 195 13.36 5.43 36.51
CA ASN A 195 13.81 6.02 37.78
C ASN A 195 12.84 7.08 38.38
N GLY A 196 11.52 6.87 38.19
CA GLY A 196 10.49 7.78 38.72
C GLY A 196 10.19 9.00 37.83
N THR A 197 10.81 9.08 36.65
CA THR A 197 10.56 10.11 35.66
C THR A 197 9.78 9.47 34.47
N LEU A 198 8.75 10.18 34.00
CA LEU A 198 8.02 9.77 32.81
C LEU A 198 8.79 10.23 31.55
N GLU A 199 9.31 9.28 30.81
CA GLU A 199 9.98 9.53 29.54
C GLU A 199 9.05 9.16 28.38
N GLY A 200 8.95 10.04 27.37
CA GLY A 200 8.25 9.80 26.12
C GLY A 200 9.23 9.48 25.00
N GLN A 201 9.00 8.40 24.27
CA GLN A 201 9.77 8.02 23.10
C GLN A 201 8.86 7.90 21.89
N ASP A 202 9.24 8.54 20.78
CA ASP A 202 8.55 8.45 19.51
C ASP A 202 9.20 7.38 18.63
N TYR A 203 8.37 6.49 18.09
CA TYR A 203 8.78 5.43 17.18
C TYR A 203 8.20 5.69 15.79
N PRO A 204 8.97 5.52 14.69
CA PRO A 204 8.43 5.54 13.35
C PRO A 204 7.29 4.53 13.21
N ALA A 205 6.17 4.96 12.62
CA ALA A 205 4.98 4.13 12.47
C ALA A 205 4.65 3.81 11.01
N TYR A 206 5.32 4.48 10.05
CA TYR A 206 5.06 4.32 8.63
C TYR A 206 5.47 2.95 8.13
N CYS A 207 4.49 2.13 7.72
CA CYS A 207 4.73 0.80 7.15
C CYS A 207 3.59 0.34 6.27
N ALA A 208 3.88 -0.52 5.31
CA ALA A 208 2.85 -1.24 4.55
C ALA A 208 2.21 -2.32 5.42
N VAL A 209 0.88 -2.46 5.34
CA VAL A 209 0.14 -3.46 6.12
C VAL A 209 -0.88 -4.17 5.25
N ALA A 210 -0.84 -5.50 5.27
CA ALA A 210 -1.90 -6.37 4.76
C ALA A 210 -2.68 -6.98 5.94
N LEU A 211 -4.00 -6.97 5.84
CA LEU A 211 -4.94 -7.40 6.87
C LEU A 211 -5.76 -8.58 6.36
N ALA A 212 -6.09 -9.51 7.24
CA ALA A 212 -7.07 -10.55 6.96
C ALA A 212 -8.02 -10.71 8.13
N GLY A 213 -9.32 -10.87 7.86
CA GLY A 213 -10.31 -11.02 8.92
C GLY A 213 -11.71 -11.35 8.41
N LEU A 214 -12.62 -11.50 9.38
CA LEU A 214 -14.02 -11.75 9.14
C LEU A 214 -14.85 -10.48 9.25
N GLY A 215 -15.95 -10.44 8.48
CA GLY A 215 -16.92 -9.35 8.56
C GLY A 215 -16.48 -8.08 7.83
N LYS A 216 -16.61 -6.93 8.48
CA LYS A 216 -16.31 -5.61 7.91
C LYS A 216 -15.22 -4.91 8.70
N LEU A 217 -14.35 -4.18 7.99
CA LEU A 217 -13.43 -3.25 8.61
C LEU A 217 -14.15 -2.00 9.11
N PRO A 218 -13.64 -1.33 10.16
CA PRO A 218 -14.07 0.01 10.51
C PRO A 218 -13.87 0.97 9.31
N GLU A 219 -14.76 1.94 9.15
CA GLU A 219 -14.70 2.92 8.06
C GLU A 219 -13.35 3.61 7.98
N THR A 220 -12.77 3.99 9.13
CA THR A 220 -11.45 4.65 9.21
C THR A 220 -10.31 3.83 8.61
N VAL A 221 -10.42 2.50 8.60
CA VAL A 221 -9.43 1.61 7.96
C VAL A 221 -9.83 1.31 6.53
N ALA A 222 -11.13 1.08 6.28
CA ALA A 222 -11.67 0.75 4.96
C ALA A 222 -11.41 1.85 3.94
N ASP A 223 -11.57 3.12 4.33
CA ASP A 223 -11.31 4.30 3.48
C ASP A 223 -9.85 4.41 2.99
N ARG A 224 -8.94 3.68 3.64
CA ARG A 224 -7.51 3.67 3.33
C ARG A 224 -7.03 2.31 2.85
N ALA A 225 -7.97 1.43 2.49
CA ALA A 225 -7.65 0.05 2.15
C ALA A 225 -8.15 -0.33 0.76
N VAL A 226 -7.34 -1.11 0.08
CA VAL A 226 -7.78 -1.93 -1.05
C VAL A 226 -8.41 -3.19 -0.46
N VAL A 227 -9.74 -3.27 -0.48
CA VAL A 227 -10.48 -4.39 0.12
C VAL A 227 -10.76 -5.45 -0.94
N VAL A 228 -10.26 -6.65 -0.70
CA VAL A 228 -10.51 -7.85 -1.52
C VAL A 228 -11.50 -8.74 -0.77
N HIS A 229 -12.73 -8.85 -1.28
CA HIS A 229 -13.76 -9.71 -0.71
C HIS A 229 -13.57 -11.14 -1.20
N MET A 230 -12.98 -11.97 -0.33
CA MET A 230 -12.79 -13.40 -0.59
C MET A 230 -14.12 -14.15 -0.44
N LYS A 231 -14.34 -15.16 -1.32
CA LYS A 231 -15.57 -15.97 -1.32
C LYS A 231 -15.35 -17.32 -0.66
#